data_692312cf0a05fd7e5aa81cd0cd63cea7
#
_entry.id   692312cf0a05fd7e5aa81cd0cd63cea7
#
_cell.length_a   1.000
_cell.length_b   1.000
_cell.length_c   1.000
_cell.angle_alpha   90.00
_cell.angle_beta   90.00
_cell.angle_gamma   90.00
#
_symmetry.space_group_name_H-M   'P 1'
#
loop_
_entity.id
_entity.type
_entity.pdbx_description
1 polymer ?
#
loop_
_entity_poly.entity_id
_entity_poly.type
_entity_poly.pdbx_seq_one_letter_code
_entity_poly.pdbx_strand_id
1 'polypeptide(L)'
;PLSVSGLSFNLVKEIFENPENKEVLVIGGGDLAKSIIKNLFDKGLRSISAINRTIKEIKISDDFSIIPMPLNLVHREIINADIIICSASSLTPIIGKGAVENAFKNRGNKPMMIIDLAVPRNVEPEIEDLELVYLFSIDDIEKISQDNLEERLVEAGRGKEIIKYQALKSHKTIDSKIEDDKFAFEILK
;
A
#
# COMPACT_ATOMS: atom_id res chain seq x y z
N PRO A 1 14.16 -11.69 -14.11
CA PRO A 1 12.99 -11.53 -13.27
C PRO A 1 13.15 -10.27 -12.42
N LEU A 2 12.11 -9.45 -12.37
CA LEU A 2 12.07 -8.29 -11.49
C LEU A 2 12.04 -8.75 -10.02
N SER A 3 12.83 -8.12 -9.17
CA SER A 3 12.80 -8.39 -7.73
C SER A 3 11.50 -7.86 -7.10
N VAL A 4 11.09 -8.40 -5.96
CA VAL A 4 9.93 -7.91 -5.19
C VAL A 4 10.01 -6.40 -4.95
N SER A 5 11.20 -5.88 -4.61
CA SER A 5 11.42 -4.45 -4.43
C SER A 5 11.26 -3.63 -5.72
N GLY A 6 11.68 -4.17 -6.85
CA GLY A 6 11.48 -3.53 -8.16
C GLY A 6 10.03 -3.51 -8.58
N LEU A 7 9.30 -4.60 -8.36
CA LEU A 7 7.86 -4.69 -8.63
C LEU A 7 7.05 -3.73 -7.74
N SER A 8 7.40 -3.65 -6.46
CA SER A 8 6.77 -2.70 -5.53
C SER A 8 6.91 -1.26 -6.01
N PHE A 9 8.09 -0.87 -6.50
CA PHE A 9 8.28 0.48 -7.06
C PHE A 9 7.48 0.72 -8.34
N ASN A 10 7.37 -0.27 -9.22
CA ASN A 10 6.57 -0.14 -10.44
C ASN A 10 5.08 0.10 -10.10
N LEU A 11 4.54 -0.63 -9.11
CA LEU A 11 3.17 -0.40 -8.63
C LEU A 11 3.00 1.02 -8.05
N VAL A 12 3.99 1.51 -7.31
CA VAL A 12 3.97 2.90 -6.80
C VAL A 12 3.85 3.90 -7.95
N LYS A 13 4.59 3.71 -9.04
CA LYS A 13 4.54 4.59 -10.22
C LYS A 13 3.21 4.53 -10.98
N GLU A 14 2.54 3.38 -10.96
CA GLU A 14 1.23 3.23 -11.60
C GLU A 14 0.12 3.99 -10.86
N ILE A 15 0.24 4.10 -9.53
CA ILE A 15 -0.78 4.75 -8.69
C ILE A 15 -0.49 6.23 -8.48
N PHE A 16 0.78 6.62 -8.38
CA PHE A 16 1.17 7.99 -8.07
C PHE A 16 1.99 8.62 -9.20
N GLU A 17 1.51 9.75 -9.73
CA GLU A 17 2.19 10.50 -10.79
C GLU A 17 3.57 11.02 -10.35
N ASN A 18 3.70 11.45 -9.09
CA ASN A 18 4.91 12.02 -8.51
C ASN A 18 5.29 11.25 -7.23
N PRO A 19 5.82 10.03 -7.37
CA PRO A 19 6.11 9.17 -6.23
C PRO A 19 7.21 9.71 -5.31
N GLU A 20 8.12 10.55 -5.83
CA GLU A 20 9.19 11.19 -5.07
C GLU A 20 8.70 12.13 -3.95
N ASN A 21 7.47 12.63 -4.07
CA ASN A 21 6.84 13.51 -3.09
C ASN A 21 5.92 12.77 -2.11
N LYS A 22 5.99 11.43 -2.07
CA LYS A 22 5.12 10.60 -1.25
C LYS A 22 5.80 10.20 0.05
N GLU A 23 4.99 10.14 1.12
CA GLU A 23 5.39 9.67 2.43
C GLU A 23 5.32 8.13 2.46
N VAL A 24 6.46 7.50 2.69
CA VAL A 24 6.58 6.04 2.73
C VAL A 24 6.78 5.57 4.18
N LEU A 25 5.97 4.61 4.59
CA LEU A 25 6.10 3.92 5.87
C LEU A 25 6.42 2.44 5.63
N VAL A 26 7.56 1.97 6.13
CA VAL A 26 7.93 0.56 6.07
C VAL A 26 7.75 -0.09 7.45
N ILE A 27 6.96 -1.16 7.53
CA ILE A 27 6.73 -1.92 8.76
C ILE A 27 7.51 -3.22 8.68
N GLY A 28 8.57 -3.31 9.47
CA GLY A 28 9.53 -4.39 9.47
C GLY A 28 10.97 -3.88 9.39
N GLY A 29 11.93 -4.74 9.71
CA GLY A 29 13.37 -4.38 9.74
C GLY A 29 14.27 -5.48 9.21
N GLY A 30 13.70 -6.50 8.57
CA GLY A 30 14.43 -7.60 7.95
C GLY A 30 15.09 -7.23 6.61
N ASP A 31 15.73 -8.20 5.98
CA ASP A 31 16.47 -7.96 4.73
C ASP A 31 15.56 -7.53 3.58
N LEU A 32 14.33 -8.02 3.54
CA LEU A 32 13.34 -7.58 2.55
C LEU A 32 13.00 -6.08 2.73
N ALA A 33 12.74 -5.65 3.97
CA ALA A 33 12.51 -4.23 4.28
C ALA A 33 13.70 -3.36 3.84
N LYS A 34 14.92 -3.76 4.17
CA LYS A 34 16.15 -3.06 3.75
C LYS A 34 16.27 -2.95 2.23
N SER A 35 16.02 -4.06 1.52
CA SER A 35 16.06 -4.10 0.06
C SER A 35 15.04 -3.16 -0.57
N ILE A 36 13.83 -3.10 -0.02
CA ILE A 36 12.76 -2.21 -0.49
C ILE A 36 13.13 -0.75 -0.22
N ILE A 37 13.53 -0.42 1.01
CA ILE A 37 13.95 0.95 1.38
C ILE A 37 15.07 1.43 0.47
N LYS A 38 16.09 0.59 0.26
CA LYS A 38 17.20 0.92 -0.65
C LYS A 38 16.72 1.20 -2.07
N ASN A 39 15.88 0.32 -2.61
CA ASN A 39 15.35 0.47 -3.97
C ASN A 39 14.53 1.76 -4.12
N LEU A 40 13.64 2.06 -3.17
CA LEU A 40 12.84 3.28 -3.20
C LEU A 40 13.72 4.53 -3.09
N PHE A 41 14.72 4.51 -2.21
CA PHE A 41 15.67 5.59 -2.06
C PHE A 41 16.50 5.82 -3.33
N ASP A 42 17.02 4.76 -3.94
CA ASP A 42 17.78 4.82 -5.19
C ASP A 42 16.92 5.35 -6.36
N LYS A 43 15.59 5.19 -6.28
CA LYS A 43 14.60 5.68 -7.24
C LYS A 43 14.08 7.10 -6.96
N GLY A 44 14.61 7.75 -5.94
CA GLY A 44 14.31 9.16 -5.67
C GLY A 44 13.32 9.44 -4.55
N LEU A 45 12.69 8.42 -3.93
CA LEU A 45 11.85 8.64 -2.76
C LEU A 45 12.74 8.97 -1.56
N ARG A 46 12.47 10.09 -0.90
CA ARG A 46 13.31 10.61 0.19
C ARG A 46 12.60 10.59 1.54
N SER A 47 11.29 10.70 1.55
CA SER A 47 10.48 10.67 2.78
C SER A 47 10.13 9.23 3.13
N ILE A 48 11.09 8.50 3.69
CA ILE A 48 10.95 7.10 4.07
C ILE A 48 11.17 6.97 5.57
N SER A 49 10.17 6.45 6.26
CA SER A 49 10.21 6.11 7.68
C SER A 49 10.03 4.61 7.88
N ALA A 50 10.44 4.10 9.04
CA ALA A 50 10.28 2.70 9.38
C ALA A 50 9.69 2.53 10.78
N ILE A 51 8.92 1.45 10.95
CA ILE A 51 8.44 0.96 12.24
C ILE A 51 8.92 -0.49 12.41
N ASN A 52 9.46 -0.81 13.58
CA ASN A 52 9.86 -2.17 13.89
C ASN A 52 9.63 -2.50 15.38
N ARG A 53 9.55 -3.78 15.70
CA ARG A 53 9.48 -4.25 17.08
C ARG A 53 10.75 -3.93 17.84
N THR A 54 11.90 -4.10 17.19
CA THR A 54 13.23 -3.79 17.76
C THR A 54 13.68 -2.44 17.21
N ILE A 55 13.93 -1.50 18.13
CA ILE A 55 14.45 -0.17 17.79
C ILE A 55 15.96 -0.27 17.67
N LYS A 56 16.42 -0.74 16.51
CA LYS A 56 17.82 -0.84 16.16
C LYS A 56 18.00 -0.21 14.78
N GLU A 57 19.05 0.59 14.63
CA GLU A 57 19.41 1.19 13.35
C GLU A 57 19.38 0.17 12.20
N ILE A 58 18.66 0.51 11.15
CA ILE A 58 18.57 -0.25 9.90
C ILE A 58 19.54 0.41 8.92
N LYS A 59 20.73 -0.16 8.78
CA LYS A 59 21.71 0.31 7.79
C LYS A 59 21.27 -0.10 6.40
N ILE A 60 21.06 0.87 5.53
CA ILE A 60 20.61 0.69 4.13
C ILE A 60 21.80 0.75 3.18
N SER A 61 22.68 1.74 3.37
CA SER A 61 23.97 1.90 2.66
C SER A 61 24.99 2.50 3.60
N ASP A 62 26.18 2.83 3.11
CA ASP A 62 27.21 3.45 3.94
C ASP A 62 26.80 4.86 4.40
N ASP A 63 26.04 5.58 3.58
CA ASP A 63 25.64 6.96 3.82
C ASP A 63 24.15 7.11 4.23
N PHE A 64 23.41 5.99 4.35
CA PHE A 64 21.99 6.04 4.65
C PHE A 64 21.57 4.93 5.62
N SER A 65 20.99 5.36 6.72
CA SER A 65 20.37 4.48 7.72
C SER A 65 19.08 5.08 8.25
N ILE A 66 18.21 4.24 8.81
CA ILE A 66 16.95 4.64 9.42
C ILE A 66 16.91 4.07 10.85
N ILE A 67 16.57 4.92 11.82
CA ILE A 67 16.20 4.47 13.16
C ILE A 67 14.69 4.23 13.16
N PRO A 68 14.22 2.98 13.30
CA PRO A 68 12.80 2.69 13.24
C PRO A 68 12.09 3.21 14.50
N MET A 69 10.86 3.64 14.32
CA MET A 69 9.95 3.95 15.40
C MET A 69 9.39 2.65 16.02
N PRO A 70 8.92 2.69 17.26
CA PRO A 70 8.32 1.53 17.92
C PRO A 70 6.94 1.17 17.32
N LEU A 71 6.59 -0.11 17.41
CA LEU A 71 5.38 -0.67 16.79
C LEU A 71 4.06 -0.04 17.27
N ASN A 72 4.02 0.44 18.53
CA ASN A 72 2.84 1.10 19.08
C ASN A 72 2.51 2.45 18.42
N LEU A 73 3.39 3.00 17.58
CA LEU A 73 3.14 4.22 16.83
C LEU A 73 2.49 3.98 15.46
N VAL A 74 2.27 2.73 15.05
CA VAL A 74 1.73 2.40 13.73
C VAL A 74 0.44 3.15 13.42
N HIS A 75 -0.51 3.19 14.35
CA HIS A 75 -1.81 3.87 14.14
C HIS A 75 -1.69 5.39 13.94
N ARG A 76 -0.66 6.01 14.50
CA ARG A 76 -0.37 7.42 14.30
C ARG A 76 0.30 7.67 12.95
N GLU A 77 1.29 6.85 12.62
CA GLU A 77 2.13 7.06 11.45
C GLU A 77 1.39 6.77 10.13
N ILE A 78 0.43 5.82 10.12
CA ILE A 78 -0.36 5.53 8.92
C ILE A 78 -1.23 6.72 8.47
N ILE A 79 -1.53 7.68 9.35
CA ILE A 79 -2.29 8.88 8.99
C ILE A 79 -1.56 9.70 7.93
N ASN A 80 -0.25 9.79 8.01
CA ASN A 80 0.57 10.60 7.11
C ASN A 80 1.11 9.81 5.92
N ALA A 81 1.12 8.47 6.00
CA ALA A 81 1.69 7.63 4.96
C ALA A 81 0.82 7.57 3.71
N ASP A 82 1.39 7.83 2.55
CA ASP A 82 0.76 7.61 1.25
C ASP A 82 1.01 6.18 0.75
N ILE A 83 2.18 5.63 1.10
CA ILE A 83 2.61 4.29 0.74
C ILE A 83 3.02 3.55 2.01
N ILE A 84 2.41 2.40 2.26
CA ILE A 84 2.73 1.53 3.40
C ILE A 84 3.24 0.20 2.86
N ILE A 85 4.38 -0.27 3.36
CA ILE A 85 4.96 -1.56 2.97
C ILE A 85 5.18 -2.39 4.23
N CYS A 86 4.47 -3.52 4.32
CA CYS A 86 4.53 -4.44 5.44
C CYS A 86 5.37 -5.66 5.11
N SER A 87 6.35 -5.96 5.97
CA SER A 87 7.23 -7.13 5.88
C SER A 87 7.66 -7.63 7.26
N ALA A 88 6.85 -7.36 8.28
CA ALA A 88 7.14 -7.76 9.64
C ALA A 88 6.73 -9.22 9.91
N SER A 89 7.49 -9.92 10.73
CA SER A 89 7.08 -11.23 11.24
C SER A 89 6.09 -11.05 12.40
N SER A 90 4.80 -11.23 12.11
CA SER A 90 3.71 -11.18 13.09
C SER A 90 2.71 -12.29 12.81
N LEU A 91 2.20 -12.91 13.87
CA LEU A 91 1.17 -13.95 13.76
C LEU A 91 -0.25 -13.37 13.58
N THR A 92 -0.40 -12.09 13.89
CA THR A 92 -1.67 -11.37 13.76
C THR A 92 -1.47 -10.09 12.93
N PRO A 93 -2.52 -9.60 12.26
CA PRO A 93 -2.46 -8.33 11.55
C PRO A 93 -1.98 -7.18 12.46
N ILE A 94 -1.14 -6.34 11.91
CA ILE A 94 -0.62 -5.13 12.56
C ILE A 94 -1.52 -3.93 12.21
N ILE A 95 -2.06 -3.92 10.99
CA ILE A 95 -2.95 -2.88 10.50
C ILE A 95 -4.34 -3.47 10.32
N GLY A 96 -5.28 -3.02 11.15
CA GLY A 96 -6.69 -3.35 11.04
C GLY A 96 -7.48 -2.32 10.24
N LYS A 97 -8.65 -2.72 9.71
CA LYS A 97 -9.55 -1.86 8.92
C LYS A 97 -9.93 -0.58 9.66
N GLY A 98 -10.28 -0.69 10.95
CA GLY A 98 -10.64 0.47 11.76
C GLY A 98 -9.52 1.51 11.90
N ALA A 99 -8.25 1.09 11.90
CA ALA A 99 -7.11 2.00 11.93
C ALA A 99 -6.99 2.80 10.62
N VAL A 100 -7.19 2.15 9.48
CA VAL A 100 -7.16 2.80 8.16
C VAL A 100 -8.36 3.73 7.98
N GLU A 101 -9.57 3.32 8.38
CA GLU A 101 -10.75 4.18 8.38
C GLU A 101 -10.53 5.45 9.22
N ASN A 102 -9.92 5.30 10.40
CA ASN A 102 -9.58 6.45 11.24
C ASN A 102 -8.50 7.34 10.60
N ALA A 103 -7.53 6.76 9.91
CA ALA A 103 -6.53 7.53 9.18
C ALA A 103 -7.19 8.39 8.09
N PHE A 104 -8.16 7.87 7.35
CA PHE A 104 -8.88 8.63 6.32
C PHE A 104 -9.67 9.82 6.89
N LYS A 105 -10.23 9.73 8.08
CA LYS A 105 -10.88 10.87 8.75
C LYS A 105 -9.93 12.06 9.00
N ASN A 106 -8.64 11.77 9.16
CA ASN A 106 -7.63 12.77 9.50
C ASN A 106 -6.78 13.21 8.31
N ARG A 107 -6.64 12.37 7.27
CA ARG A 107 -5.79 12.68 6.10
C ARG A 107 -6.54 13.29 4.91
N GLY A 108 -7.86 13.42 5.01
CA GLY A 108 -8.70 13.78 3.87
C GLY A 108 -8.73 12.66 2.81
N ASN A 109 -9.29 12.96 1.64
CA ASN A 109 -9.51 11.99 0.56
C ASN A 109 -8.22 11.70 -0.26
N LYS A 110 -7.07 11.58 0.38
CA LYS A 110 -5.83 11.22 -0.31
C LYS A 110 -5.73 9.69 -0.41
N PRO A 111 -5.48 9.13 -1.60
CA PRO A 111 -5.33 7.69 -1.76
C PRO A 111 -4.18 7.14 -0.92
N MET A 112 -4.30 5.88 -0.52
CA MET A 112 -3.30 5.13 0.23
C MET A 112 -3.00 3.83 -0.50
N MET A 113 -1.73 3.54 -0.71
CA MET A 113 -1.27 2.27 -1.23
C MET A 113 -0.68 1.44 -0.10
N ILE A 114 -1.08 0.18 0.00
CA ILE A 114 -0.55 -0.77 0.98
C ILE A 114 -0.03 -2.00 0.24
N ILE A 115 1.22 -2.35 0.48
CA ILE A 115 1.85 -3.57 -0.03
C ILE A 115 2.15 -4.47 1.17
N ASP A 116 1.43 -5.57 1.30
CA ASP A 116 1.62 -6.56 2.37
C ASP A 116 2.40 -7.77 1.85
N LEU A 117 3.69 -7.79 2.17
CA LEU A 117 4.63 -8.85 1.79
C LEU A 117 4.83 -9.89 2.90
N ALA A 118 4.07 -9.77 3.99
CA ALA A 118 4.21 -10.64 5.14
C ALA A 118 3.41 -11.95 4.98
N VAL A 119 3.98 -13.03 5.51
CA VAL A 119 3.32 -14.32 5.66
C VAL A 119 3.56 -14.78 7.11
N PRO A 120 2.52 -14.87 7.93
CA PRO A 120 1.11 -14.45 7.75
C PRO A 120 0.96 -12.95 7.44
N ARG A 121 -0.19 -12.55 6.89
CA ARG A 121 -0.48 -11.16 6.51
C ARG A 121 -0.40 -10.20 7.70
N ASN A 122 0.20 -9.04 7.47
CA ASN A 122 0.24 -7.95 8.45
C ASN A 122 -0.97 -7.01 8.37
N VAL A 123 -1.77 -7.12 7.33
CA VAL A 123 -2.88 -6.22 7.01
C VAL A 123 -4.18 -7.04 6.93
N GLU A 124 -5.23 -6.59 7.56
CA GLU A 124 -6.55 -7.20 7.45
C GLU A 124 -7.05 -7.15 6.00
N PRO A 125 -7.49 -8.27 5.40
CA PRO A 125 -7.95 -8.31 4.00
C PRO A 125 -9.12 -7.37 3.72
N GLU A 126 -9.99 -7.14 4.70
CA GLU A 126 -11.17 -6.29 4.60
C GLU A 126 -10.85 -4.81 4.35
N ILE A 127 -9.58 -4.42 4.47
CA ILE A 127 -9.08 -3.09 4.08
C ILE A 127 -9.23 -2.88 2.57
N GLU A 128 -9.20 -3.95 1.78
CA GLU A 128 -9.42 -3.90 0.34
C GLU A 128 -10.79 -3.30 -0.05
N ASP A 129 -11.78 -3.38 0.83
CA ASP A 129 -13.12 -2.82 0.59
C ASP A 129 -13.18 -1.29 0.73
N LEU A 130 -12.14 -0.67 1.30
CA LEU A 130 -12.10 0.77 1.49
C LEU A 130 -11.83 1.50 0.16
N GLU A 131 -12.63 2.51 -0.12
CA GLU A 131 -12.60 3.27 -1.36
C GLU A 131 -11.23 3.96 -1.55
N LEU A 132 -10.47 4.40 -1.62
CA LEU A 132 -9.17 5.06 -1.76
C LEU A 132 -7.98 4.24 -1.25
N VAL A 133 -8.17 2.93 -1.01
CA VAL A 133 -7.08 2.02 -0.64
C VAL A 133 -6.74 1.10 -1.81
N TYR A 134 -5.45 1.03 -2.12
CA TYR A 134 -4.87 0.08 -3.08
C TYR A 134 -4.07 -0.95 -2.29
N LEU A 135 -4.66 -2.12 -2.03
CA LEU A 135 -4.03 -3.19 -1.26
C LEU A 135 -3.47 -4.27 -2.20
N PHE A 136 -2.17 -4.57 -2.05
CA PHE A 136 -1.48 -5.65 -2.75
C PHE A 136 -0.87 -6.61 -1.74
N SER A 137 -1.12 -7.90 -1.90
CA SER A 137 -0.49 -8.96 -1.13
C SER A 137 0.78 -9.47 -1.81
N ILE A 138 1.53 -10.32 -1.12
CA ILE A 138 2.67 -11.02 -1.70
C ILE A 138 2.24 -11.88 -2.90
N ASP A 139 1.07 -12.52 -2.83
CA ASP A 139 0.52 -13.34 -3.91
C ASP A 139 0.22 -12.50 -5.17
N ASP A 140 -0.23 -11.26 -5.00
CA ASP A 140 -0.46 -10.34 -6.11
C ASP A 140 0.86 -9.93 -6.77
N ILE A 141 1.89 -9.67 -5.97
CA ILE A 141 3.24 -9.36 -6.45
C ILE A 141 3.83 -10.55 -7.21
N GLU A 142 3.63 -11.78 -6.72
CA GLU A 142 4.11 -12.99 -7.38
C GLU A 142 3.39 -13.23 -8.72
N LYS A 143 2.09 -13.06 -8.79
CA LYS A 143 1.33 -13.14 -10.05
C LYS A 143 1.81 -12.12 -11.07
N ILE A 144 1.99 -10.87 -10.65
CA ILE A 144 2.53 -9.81 -11.52
C ILE A 144 3.94 -10.19 -12.04
N SER A 145 4.77 -10.82 -11.21
CA SER A 145 6.10 -11.29 -11.59
C SER A 145 6.06 -12.41 -12.63
N GLN A 146 5.13 -13.36 -12.50
CA GLN A 146 4.98 -14.51 -13.40
C GLN A 146 4.41 -14.13 -14.76
N ASP A 147 3.54 -13.15 -14.79
CA ASP A 147 2.79 -12.75 -15.99
C ASP A 147 3.59 -11.83 -16.95
N ASN A 148 4.90 -11.69 -16.78
CA ASN A 148 5.76 -10.80 -17.58
C ASN A 148 5.22 -9.38 -17.69
N LEU A 149 5.42 -8.61 -16.65
CA LEU A 149 4.89 -7.24 -16.50
C LEU A 149 5.16 -6.37 -17.74
N GLU A 150 6.34 -6.51 -18.37
CA GLU A 150 6.71 -5.76 -19.57
C GLU A 150 5.81 -6.08 -20.78
N GLU A 151 5.48 -7.34 -21.02
CA GLU A 151 4.58 -7.70 -22.13
C GLU A 151 3.14 -7.20 -21.87
N ARG A 152 2.66 -7.26 -20.64
CA ARG A 152 1.31 -6.78 -20.30
C ARG A 152 1.18 -5.26 -20.25
N LEU A 153 2.21 -4.55 -19.83
CA LEU A 153 2.23 -3.07 -19.87
C LEU A 153 2.31 -2.56 -21.32
N VAL A 154 3.03 -3.28 -22.18
CA VAL A 154 3.17 -2.93 -23.61
C VAL A 154 1.93 -3.33 -24.41
N GLU A 155 1.37 -4.53 -24.22
CA GLU A 155 0.25 -5.03 -25.04
C GLU A 155 -1.12 -4.42 -24.74
N ALA A 156 -1.34 -3.88 -23.55
CA ALA A 156 -2.72 -3.62 -23.17
C ALA A 156 -3.06 -2.20 -22.80
N GLY A 157 -2.11 -1.33 -22.60
CA GLY A 157 -2.43 -0.15 -21.78
C GLY A 157 -3.06 -0.58 -20.44
N ARG A 158 -2.63 -1.73 -19.92
CA ARG A 158 -3.20 -2.44 -18.76
C ARG A 158 -2.76 -1.91 -17.40
N GLY A 159 -1.81 -0.96 -17.35
CA GLY A 159 -1.72 -0.03 -16.21
C GLY A 159 -3.08 0.62 -15.94
N LYS A 160 -3.85 0.84 -17.02
CA LYS A 160 -5.27 1.20 -16.95
C LYS A 160 -6.20 0.09 -16.42
N GLU A 161 -5.84 -1.18 -16.40
CA GLU A 161 -6.71 -2.24 -15.88
C GLU A 161 -6.59 -2.43 -14.39
N ILE A 162 -5.42 -2.20 -13.79
CA ILE A 162 -5.30 -2.16 -12.31
C ILE A 162 -6.09 -0.96 -11.79
N ILE A 163 -5.94 0.21 -12.41
CA ILE A 163 -6.73 1.41 -12.13
C ILE A 163 -8.21 1.19 -12.51
N LYS A 164 -8.50 0.53 -13.63
CA LYS A 164 -9.86 0.24 -14.08
C LYS A 164 -10.56 -0.83 -13.25
N TYR A 165 -9.85 -1.83 -12.76
CA TYR A 165 -10.40 -2.84 -11.85
C TYR A 165 -10.78 -2.20 -10.51
N GLN A 166 -9.98 -1.32 -9.98
CA GLN A 166 -10.27 -0.55 -8.76
C GLN A 166 -11.34 0.53 -9.01
N ALA A 167 -11.30 1.22 -10.15
CA ALA A 167 -12.33 2.17 -10.53
C ALA A 167 -13.70 1.50 -10.82
N LEU A 168 -13.72 0.29 -11.38
CA LEU A 168 -14.94 -0.52 -11.57
C LEU A 168 -15.49 -1.05 -10.23
N LYS A 169 -14.61 -1.33 -9.25
CA LYS A 169 -15.01 -1.65 -7.89
C LYS A 169 -15.66 -0.44 -7.21
N SER A 170 -15.08 0.75 -7.38
CA SER A 170 -15.63 2.03 -6.89
C SER A 170 -16.97 2.39 -7.56
N HIS A 171 -17.13 2.17 -8.87
CA HIS A 171 -18.39 2.38 -9.58
C HIS A 171 -19.50 1.44 -9.11
N LYS A 172 -19.20 0.16 -8.87
CA LYS A 172 -20.20 -0.78 -8.32
C LYS A 172 -20.70 -0.37 -6.94
N THR A 173 -19.82 0.20 -6.12
CA THR A 173 -20.19 0.71 -4.80
C THR A 173 -21.02 2.00 -4.88
N ILE A 174 -20.76 2.84 -5.88
CA ILE A 174 -21.53 4.06 -6.16
C ILE A 174 -22.91 3.70 -6.73
N ASP A 175 -22.98 2.76 -7.67
CA ASP A 175 -24.25 2.33 -8.27
C ASP A 175 -25.15 1.64 -7.22
N SER A 176 -24.61 0.83 -6.31
CA SER A 176 -25.39 0.25 -5.22
C SER A 176 -25.90 1.30 -4.23
N LYS A 177 -25.12 2.33 -3.92
CA LYS A 177 -25.59 3.44 -3.06
C LYS A 177 -26.66 4.31 -3.74
N ILE A 178 -26.56 4.51 -5.06
CA ILE A 178 -27.56 5.26 -5.82
C ILE A 178 -28.87 4.46 -5.91
N GLU A 179 -28.83 3.14 -6.02
CA GLU A 179 -30.02 2.29 -5.98
C GLU A 179 -30.65 2.28 -4.58
N ASP A 180 -29.85 2.20 -3.51
CA ASP A 180 -30.33 2.27 -2.13
C ASP A 180 -30.97 3.64 -1.82
N ASP A 181 -30.38 4.74 -2.28
CA ASP A 181 -30.94 6.09 -2.12
C ASP A 181 -32.22 6.30 -2.95
N LYS A 182 -32.32 5.73 -4.15
CA LYS A 182 -33.56 5.75 -4.95
C LYS A 182 -34.66 4.94 -4.27
N PHE A 183 -34.33 3.77 -3.71
CA PHE A 183 -35.30 2.94 -2.98
C PHE A 183 -35.80 3.62 -1.70
N ALA A 184 -34.91 4.32 -0.98
CA ALA A 184 -35.28 5.10 0.20
C ALA A 184 -36.21 6.29 -0.16
N PHE A 185 -36.02 6.90 -1.33
CA PHE A 185 -36.85 8.02 -1.80
C PHE A 185 -38.23 7.57 -2.30
N GLU A 186 -38.40 6.34 -2.77
CA GLU A 186 -39.70 5.79 -3.17
C GLU A 186 -40.58 5.34 -1.98
N ILE A 187 -39.95 4.98 -0.85
CA ILE A 187 -40.67 4.57 0.36
C ILE A 187 -41.23 5.80 1.12
N LEU A 188 -40.72 7.01 0.87
CA LEU A 188 -41.13 8.25 1.53
C LEU A 188 -42.18 9.08 0.75
N LYS A 189 -42.81 8.51 -0.28
CA LYS A 189 -43.98 9.05 -0.99
C LYS A 189 -45.24 8.29 -0.62
#